data_b65303b3fada1f63b378ae523ae17462
#
_entry.id   b65303b3fada1f63b378ae523ae17462
#
_cell.length_a   1.000
_cell.length_b   1.000
_cell.length_c   1.000
_cell.angle_alpha   90.00
_cell.angle_beta   90.00
_cell.angle_gamma   90.00
#
_symmetry.space_group_name_H-M   'P 1'
#
loop_
_entity.id
_entity.type
_entity.pdbx_description
1 polymer ?
#
loop_
_entity_poly.entity_id
_entity_poly.type
_entity_poly.pdbx_seq_one_letter_code
_entity_poly.pdbx_strand_id
1 'polypeptide(L)'
;MQRFRDFLKRKDIEISLRRYGIDALGAMAQGLFCSLLIGTILNTLGQQFHIGFLNAIIFTLGKGDAAVGYTIGGCASLMVGPAMAVAIGYALHAPAMVLFSLVPVGYATNAMGGAGGPLAVLVTAIVAAEFGKAVSKETKVDILVTPIVTILVGIGLAMLVAAPIGKAASWVGTLIMWATEQQPFVMGILVSVIVGIALTLPISSAAICAALSLTGLAGGAAVAGCCANMVGFAVLSFRENGWGGLVSQGLGTSMLQMGNIVRNPKIWIPAIVTSAITGPIATCVFKLQMNGAAVNSGMGTCGLCGPIGVWTGWVAPSEAAIANGAVATQPGAMDWIGLVMICFVLPAVICWAIGLLCRRLGWIREGDLKLD
;
A
#
# COMPACT_ATOMS: atom_id res chain seq x y z
N MET A 1 -21.70 11.27 33.58
CA MET A 1 -21.72 10.61 32.25
C MET A 1 -22.34 11.49 31.16
N GLN A 2 -23.46 12.15 31.40
CA GLN A 2 -24.17 12.97 30.39
C GLN A 2 -23.30 14.16 29.89
N ARG A 3 -22.68 14.95 30.78
CA ARG A 3 -21.75 16.06 30.42
C ARG A 3 -20.59 15.62 29.55
N PHE A 4 -20.04 14.42 29.76
CA PHE A 4 -18.95 13.90 28.93
C PHE A 4 -19.43 13.49 27.54
N ARG A 5 -20.62 12.89 27.43
CA ARG A 5 -21.23 12.58 26.11
C ARG A 5 -21.55 13.86 25.32
N ASP A 6 -22.05 14.90 26.01
CA ASP A 6 -22.36 16.19 25.37
C ASP A 6 -21.07 16.89 24.91
N PHE A 7 -19.97 16.77 25.68
CA PHE A 7 -18.65 17.23 25.27
C PHE A 7 -18.15 16.50 24.02
N LEU A 8 -18.17 15.17 23.97
CA LEU A 8 -17.76 14.39 22.80
C LEU A 8 -18.57 14.74 21.56
N LYS A 9 -19.91 14.90 21.70
CA LYS A 9 -20.78 15.33 20.60
C LYS A 9 -20.42 16.72 20.10
N ARG A 10 -20.16 17.68 21.01
CA ARG A 10 -19.76 19.05 20.65
C ARG A 10 -18.44 19.08 19.87
N LYS A 11 -17.52 18.17 20.18
CA LYS A 11 -16.21 18.02 19.53
C LYS A 11 -16.22 17.10 18.32
N ASP A 12 -17.38 16.56 17.97
CA ASP A 12 -17.53 15.56 16.91
C ASP A 12 -16.58 14.37 17.09
N ILE A 13 -16.41 13.92 18.34
CA ILE A 13 -15.63 12.73 18.70
C ILE A 13 -16.58 11.56 18.82
N GLU A 14 -16.52 10.64 17.85
CA GLU A 14 -17.35 9.44 17.80
C GLU A 14 -16.45 8.20 17.72
N ILE A 15 -16.40 7.44 18.81
CA ILE A 15 -15.64 6.19 18.87
C ILE A 15 -16.50 5.09 18.27
N SER A 16 -16.32 4.85 16.97
CA SER A 16 -17.05 3.80 16.25
C SER A 16 -16.14 3.06 15.27
N LEU A 17 -16.43 1.77 15.08
CA LEU A 17 -15.72 0.96 14.08
C LEU A 17 -15.90 1.54 12.68
N ARG A 18 -17.04 2.12 12.38
CA ARG A 18 -17.31 2.78 11.11
C ARG A 18 -16.33 3.92 10.89
N ARG A 19 -16.24 4.85 11.85
CA ARG A 19 -15.42 6.06 11.72
C ARG A 19 -13.92 5.76 11.65
N TYR A 20 -13.43 4.85 12.50
CA TYR A 20 -11.99 4.55 12.57
C TYR A 20 -11.57 3.39 11.65
N GLY A 21 -12.41 2.36 11.52
CA GLY A 21 -12.09 1.17 10.72
C GLY A 21 -12.52 1.27 9.26
N ILE A 22 -13.33 2.28 8.87
CA ILE A 22 -13.80 2.44 7.50
C ILE A 22 -13.42 3.81 6.98
N ASP A 23 -13.95 4.89 7.56
CA ASP A 23 -13.78 6.23 7.02
C ASP A 23 -12.30 6.69 7.14
N ALA A 24 -11.67 6.54 8.31
CA ALA A 24 -10.25 6.89 8.49
C ALA A 24 -9.31 6.00 7.66
N LEU A 25 -9.63 4.69 7.56
CA LEU A 25 -8.81 3.76 6.77
C LEU A 25 -8.93 4.02 5.27
N GLY A 26 -10.14 4.33 4.77
CA GLY A 26 -10.36 4.74 3.39
C GLY A 26 -9.62 6.04 3.04
N ALA A 27 -9.72 7.04 3.93
CA ALA A 27 -9.00 8.30 3.75
C ALA A 27 -7.47 8.11 3.80
N MET A 28 -6.96 7.24 4.67
CA MET A 28 -5.54 6.88 4.68
C MET A 28 -5.08 6.34 3.33
N ALA A 29 -5.89 5.45 2.71
CA ALA A 29 -5.57 4.91 1.39
C ALA A 29 -5.53 6.01 0.32
N GLN A 30 -6.42 7.02 0.38
CA GLN A 30 -6.38 8.17 -0.51
C GLN A 30 -5.11 9.01 -0.30
N GLY A 31 -4.72 9.26 0.95
CA GLY A 31 -3.48 9.96 1.27
C GLY A 31 -2.23 9.24 0.73
N LEU A 32 -2.20 7.92 0.86
CA LEU A 32 -1.15 7.08 0.29
C LEU A 32 -1.15 7.13 -1.25
N PHE A 33 -2.34 7.11 -1.86
CA PHE A 33 -2.49 7.23 -3.31
C PHE A 33 -1.90 8.56 -3.82
N CYS A 34 -2.30 9.68 -3.23
CA CYS A 34 -1.87 11.01 -3.68
C CYS A 34 -0.38 11.30 -3.48
N SER A 35 0.31 10.53 -2.67
CA SER A 35 1.73 10.72 -2.34
C SER A 35 2.60 9.60 -2.90
N LEU A 36 2.66 8.46 -2.24
CA LEU A 36 3.55 7.36 -2.60
C LEU A 36 3.30 6.87 -4.02
N LEU A 37 2.03 6.64 -4.37
CA LEU A 37 1.70 6.03 -5.65
C LEU A 37 1.98 6.99 -6.81
N ILE A 38 1.50 8.23 -6.72
CA ILE A 38 1.81 9.25 -7.74
C ILE A 38 3.30 9.48 -7.82
N GLY A 39 4.00 9.54 -6.68
CA GLY A 39 5.46 9.66 -6.64
C GLY A 39 6.16 8.50 -7.35
N THR A 40 5.71 7.28 -7.14
CA THR A 40 6.24 6.08 -7.80
C THR A 40 5.98 6.11 -9.31
N ILE A 41 4.77 6.49 -9.74
CA ILE A 41 4.44 6.63 -11.17
C ILE A 41 5.36 7.65 -11.84
N LEU A 42 5.54 8.84 -11.24
CA LEU A 42 6.41 9.88 -11.79
C LEU A 42 7.86 9.43 -11.89
N ASN A 43 8.38 8.76 -10.86
CA ASN A 43 9.74 8.20 -10.89
C ASN A 43 9.89 7.13 -11.97
N THR A 44 8.91 6.22 -12.08
CA THR A 44 8.95 5.15 -13.08
C THR A 44 8.90 5.72 -14.50
N LEU A 45 8.02 6.68 -14.77
CA LEU A 45 7.96 7.37 -16.06
C LEU A 45 9.28 8.10 -16.37
N GLY A 46 9.82 8.82 -15.39
CA GLY A 46 11.09 9.51 -15.53
C GLY A 46 12.22 8.57 -15.93
N GLN A 47 12.36 7.48 -15.22
CA GLN A 47 13.41 6.49 -15.42
C GLN A 47 13.25 5.73 -16.75
N GLN A 48 12.05 5.22 -17.05
CA GLN A 48 11.82 4.37 -18.22
C GLN A 48 11.81 5.16 -19.54
N PHE A 49 11.26 6.35 -19.54
CA PHE A 49 11.23 7.21 -20.73
C PHE A 49 12.32 8.25 -20.78
N HIS A 50 13.29 8.20 -19.84
CA HIS A 50 14.41 9.14 -19.75
C HIS A 50 13.99 10.61 -19.74
N ILE A 51 12.86 10.93 -19.06
CA ILE A 51 12.32 12.28 -19.00
C ILE A 51 13.17 13.10 -18.02
N GLY A 52 14.05 13.94 -18.54
CA GLY A 52 15.10 14.62 -17.78
C GLY A 52 14.56 15.43 -16.59
N PHE A 53 13.45 16.18 -16.74
CA PHE A 53 12.91 16.99 -15.65
C PHE A 53 12.33 16.14 -14.50
N LEU A 54 11.83 14.93 -14.77
CA LEU A 54 11.32 14.01 -13.73
C LEU A 54 12.47 13.32 -12.98
N ASN A 55 13.61 13.12 -13.64
CA ASN A 55 14.80 12.52 -13.05
C ASN A 55 15.71 13.56 -12.37
N ALA A 56 15.46 14.85 -12.59
CA ALA A 56 16.25 15.91 -11.97
C ALA A 56 16.13 15.86 -10.44
N ILE A 57 17.26 15.94 -9.76
CA ILE A 57 17.31 16.11 -8.31
C ILE A 57 16.96 17.56 -8.00
N ILE A 58 15.80 17.76 -7.31
CA ILE A 58 15.29 19.08 -6.98
C ILE A 58 15.82 19.59 -5.64
N PHE A 59 16.16 18.70 -4.72
CA PHE A 59 16.85 19.01 -3.47
C PHE A 59 17.49 17.76 -2.88
N THR A 60 18.36 17.95 -1.88
CA THR A 60 19.01 16.87 -1.14
C THR A 60 18.73 17.01 0.35
N LEU A 61 18.50 15.89 1.04
CA LEU A 61 18.42 15.82 2.50
C LEU A 61 19.64 15.06 3.04
N GLY A 62 20.17 15.53 4.16
CA GLY A 62 21.39 15.00 4.76
C GLY A 62 22.63 15.82 4.38
N LYS A 63 23.80 15.43 4.92
CA LYS A 63 25.08 16.08 4.66
C LYS A 63 26.15 15.02 4.40
N GLY A 64 27.13 15.32 3.54
CA GLY A 64 28.22 14.41 3.20
C GLY A 64 27.72 13.13 2.54
N ASP A 65 28.26 11.99 2.91
CA ASP A 65 27.95 10.67 2.35
C ASP A 65 26.51 10.19 2.66
N ALA A 66 25.85 10.83 3.62
CA ALA A 66 24.44 10.56 3.94
C ALA A 66 23.44 11.44 3.18
N ALA A 67 23.89 12.22 2.20
CA ALA A 67 23.04 13.09 1.40
C ALA A 67 22.22 12.26 0.39
N VAL A 68 20.89 12.30 0.51
CA VAL A 68 19.96 11.64 -0.41
C VAL A 68 19.32 12.69 -1.31
N GLY A 69 19.47 12.55 -2.61
CA GLY A 69 18.85 13.41 -3.60
C GLY A 69 17.40 12.98 -3.89
N TYR A 70 16.51 13.95 -3.98
CA TYR A 70 15.09 13.74 -4.24
C TYR A 70 14.68 14.33 -5.58
N THR A 71 14.03 13.52 -6.39
CA THR A 71 13.31 13.91 -7.61
C THR A 71 11.92 14.43 -7.26
N ILE A 72 11.15 14.90 -8.26
CA ILE A 72 9.75 15.29 -8.06
C ILE A 72 8.93 14.13 -7.47
N GLY A 73 9.04 12.94 -8.05
CA GLY A 73 8.36 11.75 -7.55
C GLY A 73 8.89 11.28 -6.19
N GLY A 74 10.21 11.41 -5.96
CA GLY A 74 10.84 11.15 -4.67
C GLY A 74 10.33 12.06 -3.56
N CYS A 75 10.13 13.35 -3.86
CA CYS A 75 9.52 14.31 -2.93
C CYS A 75 8.09 13.91 -2.55
N ALA A 76 7.28 13.54 -3.53
CA ALA A 76 5.91 13.08 -3.26
C ALA A 76 5.90 11.81 -2.39
N SER A 77 6.77 10.85 -2.66
CA SER A 77 6.90 9.62 -1.87
C SER A 77 7.41 9.88 -0.45
N LEU A 78 8.28 10.88 -0.25
CA LEU A 78 8.75 11.27 1.09
C LEU A 78 7.61 11.75 1.99
N MET A 79 6.59 12.37 1.41
CA MET A 79 5.44 12.93 2.12
C MET A 79 4.30 11.92 2.37
N VAL A 80 4.53 10.62 2.20
CA VAL A 80 3.49 9.59 2.38
C VAL A 80 2.89 9.60 3.78
N GLY A 81 3.71 9.67 4.83
CA GLY A 81 3.24 9.73 6.23
C GLY A 81 2.38 10.97 6.51
N PRO A 82 2.85 12.17 6.21
CA PRO A 82 2.06 13.40 6.29
C PRO A 82 0.74 13.34 5.53
N ALA A 83 0.76 12.88 4.28
CA ALA A 83 -0.45 12.80 3.45
C ALA A 83 -1.50 11.87 4.04
N MET A 84 -1.09 10.69 4.53
CA MET A 84 -1.98 9.76 5.22
C MET A 84 -2.57 10.39 6.49
N ALA A 85 -1.75 11.00 7.34
CA ALA A 85 -2.19 11.58 8.61
C ALA A 85 -3.18 12.73 8.41
N VAL A 86 -2.92 13.60 7.45
CA VAL A 86 -3.83 14.71 7.09
C VAL A 86 -5.14 14.19 6.51
N ALA A 87 -5.10 13.18 5.63
CA ALA A 87 -6.29 12.57 5.07
C ALA A 87 -7.16 11.92 6.16
N ILE A 88 -6.57 11.21 7.12
CA ILE A 88 -7.25 10.67 8.29
C ILE A 88 -7.91 11.79 9.10
N GLY A 89 -7.16 12.83 9.44
CA GLY A 89 -7.70 13.97 10.19
C GLY A 89 -8.84 14.65 9.45
N TYR A 90 -8.77 14.78 8.14
CA TYR A 90 -9.85 15.34 7.30
C TYR A 90 -11.13 14.48 7.38
N ALA A 91 -11.01 13.16 7.24
CA ALA A 91 -12.14 12.24 7.37
C ALA A 91 -12.75 12.24 8.78
N LEU A 92 -11.95 12.53 9.80
CA LEU A 92 -12.40 12.69 11.17
C LEU A 92 -12.97 14.10 11.48
N HIS A 93 -13.11 14.97 10.47
CA HIS A 93 -13.57 16.35 10.59
C HIS A 93 -12.73 17.19 11.55
N ALA A 94 -11.42 16.97 11.57
CA ALA A 94 -10.52 17.72 12.43
C ALA A 94 -10.43 19.19 12.00
N PRO A 95 -10.39 20.14 12.94
CA PRO A 95 -10.18 21.56 12.64
C PRO A 95 -8.83 21.81 11.94
N ALA A 96 -8.71 22.87 11.16
CA ALA A 96 -7.54 23.18 10.35
C ALA A 96 -6.22 23.13 11.13
N MET A 97 -6.19 23.68 12.36
CA MET A 97 -4.98 23.66 13.20
C MET A 97 -4.55 22.24 13.58
N VAL A 98 -5.52 21.36 13.82
CA VAL A 98 -5.26 19.95 14.09
C VAL A 98 -4.71 19.27 12.82
N LEU A 99 -5.33 19.51 11.64
CA LEU A 99 -4.87 18.96 10.36
C LEU A 99 -3.41 19.34 10.07
N PHE A 100 -3.06 20.61 10.25
CA PHE A 100 -1.69 21.08 10.03
C PHE A 100 -0.70 20.45 11.03
N SER A 101 -1.14 20.21 12.26
CA SER A 101 -0.33 19.58 13.30
C SER A 101 -0.15 18.08 13.10
N LEU A 102 -1.00 17.43 12.30
CA LEU A 102 -0.83 16.03 11.92
C LEU A 102 0.32 15.80 10.91
N VAL A 103 0.78 16.82 10.20
CA VAL A 103 1.89 16.73 9.25
C VAL A 103 3.16 16.15 9.90
N PRO A 104 3.73 16.75 10.95
CA PRO A 104 4.90 16.20 11.64
C PRO A 104 4.60 14.86 12.33
N VAL A 105 3.37 14.64 12.84
CA VAL A 105 2.97 13.35 13.42
C VAL A 105 3.07 12.25 12.39
N GLY A 106 2.48 12.44 11.21
CA GLY A 106 2.52 11.45 10.12
C GLY A 106 3.94 11.16 9.64
N TYR A 107 4.76 12.22 9.48
CA TYR A 107 6.15 12.07 9.05
C TYR A 107 6.97 11.23 10.04
N ALA A 108 6.97 11.63 11.31
CA ALA A 108 7.72 10.94 12.34
C ALA A 108 7.26 9.49 12.53
N THR A 109 5.94 9.27 12.58
CA THR A 109 5.38 7.93 12.78
C THR A 109 5.71 6.99 11.64
N ASN A 110 5.57 7.44 10.39
CA ASN A 110 5.89 6.61 9.23
C ASN A 110 7.37 6.24 9.19
N ALA A 111 8.25 7.18 9.51
CA ALA A 111 9.70 6.94 9.59
C ALA A 111 10.05 5.91 10.69
N MET A 112 9.46 6.04 11.88
CA MET A 112 9.69 5.11 13.00
C MET A 112 9.07 3.72 12.77
N GLY A 113 7.96 3.65 12.02
CA GLY A 113 7.22 2.40 11.77
C GLY A 113 7.82 1.53 10.67
N GLY A 114 8.70 2.05 9.83
CA GLY A 114 9.30 1.31 8.71
C GLY A 114 8.24 0.62 7.84
N ALA A 115 8.34 -0.70 7.67
CA ALA A 115 7.36 -1.48 6.90
C ALA A 115 5.93 -1.43 7.47
N GLY A 116 5.78 -1.24 8.77
CA GLY A 116 4.52 -1.02 9.47
C GLY A 116 4.08 0.44 9.54
N GLY A 117 4.84 1.35 8.89
CA GLY A 117 4.61 2.80 8.93
C GLY A 117 3.17 3.23 8.67
N PRO A 118 2.52 2.78 7.59
CA PRO A 118 1.13 3.14 7.31
C PRO A 118 0.16 2.76 8.43
N LEU A 119 0.27 1.56 8.99
CA LEU A 119 -0.56 1.13 10.12
C LEU A 119 -0.28 1.93 11.39
N ALA A 120 0.98 2.25 11.65
CA ALA A 120 1.37 3.10 12.77
C ALA A 120 0.77 4.50 12.62
N VAL A 121 0.82 5.08 11.41
CA VAL A 121 0.19 6.38 11.10
C VAL A 121 -1.32 6.33 11.30
N LEU A 122 -2.00 5.26 10.90
CA LEU A 122 -3.44 5.12 11.16
C LEU A 122 -3.76 5.28 12.64
N VAL A 123 -3.09 4.52 13.49
CA VAL A 123 -3.33 4.53 14.95
C VAL A 123 -2.99 5.89 15.56
N THR A 124 -1.83 6.42 15.26
CA THR A 124 -1.34 7.65 15.89
C THR A 124 -2.09 8.89 15.40
N ALA A 125 -2.43 8.97 14.10
CA ALA A 125 -3.18 10.08 13.55
C ALA A 125 -4.63 10.13 14.06
N ILE A 126 -5.30 8.98 14.21
CA ILE A 126 -6.64 8.93 14.83
C ILE A 126 -6.58 9.50 16.25
N VAL A 127 -5.68 9.00 17.08
CA VAL A 127 -5.58 9.44 18.48
C VAL A 127 -5.18 10.92 18.54
N ALA A 128 -4.18 11.35 17.79
CA ALA A 128 -3.73 12.75 17.76
C ALA A 128 -4.84 13.70 17.28
N ALA A 129 -5.60 13.30 16.25
CA ALA A 129 -6.72 14.10 15.75
C ALA A 129 -7.83 14.23 16.81
N GLU A 130 -8.22 13.14 17.48
CA GLU A 130 -9.28 13.20 18.49
C GLU A 130 -8.86 14.00 19.73
N PHE A 131 -7.62 13.87 20.19
CA PHE A 131 -7.10 14.73 21.27
C PHE A 131 -6.98 16.18 20.83
N GLY A 132 -6.52 16.46 19.62
CA GLY A 132 -6.49 17.80 19.05
C GLY A 132 -7.88 18.44 18.98
N LYS A 133 -8.90 17.70 18.54
CA LYS A 133 -10.31 18.13 18.53
C LYS A 133 -10.80 18.42 19.94
N ALA A 134 -10.46 17.56 20.90
CA ALA A 134 -10.90 17.74 22.30
C ALA A 134 -10.44 19.06 22.90
N VAL A 135 -9.20 19.47 22.62
CA VAL A 135 -8.63 20.72 23.19
C VAL A 135 -8.87 21.96 22.32
N SER A 136 -9.18 21.79 21.04
CA SER A 136 -9.39 22.91 20.10
C SER A 136 -10.53 23.81 20.57
N LYS A 137 -10.24 25.13 20.58
CA LYS A 137 -11.16 26.20 21.00
C LYS A 137 -11.64 26.12 22.46
N GLU A 138 -10.90 25.43 23.35
CA GLU A 138 -11.22 25.38 24.79
C GLU A 138 -10.41 26.40 25.58
N THR A 139 -9.36 27.01 25.00
CA THR A 139 -8.50 27.95 25.67
C THR A 139 -8.38 29.26 24.90
N LYS A 140 -8.05 30.36 25.59
CA LYS A 140 -7.81 31.65 24.94
C LYS A 140 -6.55 31.68 24.09
N VAL A 141 -5.64 30.73 24.30
CA VAL A 141 -4.36 30.57 23.59
C VAL A 141 -4.39 29.33 22.72
N ASP A 142 -5.54 29.04 22.10
CA ASP A 142 -5.81 27.85 21.28
C ASP A 142 -4.76 27.64 20.18
N ILE A 143 -4.24 28.74 19.61
CA ILE A 143 -3.20 28.67 18.56
C ILE A 143 -1.91 27.98 19.01
N LEU A 144 -1.62 27.93 20.31
CA LEU A 144 -0.48 27.22 20.89
C LEU A 144 -0.89 25.85 21.43
N VAL A 145 -2.00 25.80 22.19
CA VAL A 145 -2.43 24.58 22.90
C VAL A 145 -2.82 23.46 21.94
N THR A 146 -3.61 23.75 20.94
CA THR A 146 -4.08 22.73 19.98
C THR A 146 -2.93 22.07 19.22
N PRO A 147 -1.97 22.80 18.58
CA PRO A 147 -0.83 22.16 17.93
C PRO A 147 0.08 21.40 18.90
N ILE A 148 0.40 21.98 20.06
CA ILE A 148 1.26 21.33 21.05
C ILE A 148 0.66 19.99 21.47
N VAL A 149 -0.62 19.94 21.85
CA VAL A 149 -1.27 18.71 22.30
C VAL A 149 -1.33 17.70 21.16
N THR A 150 -1.72 18.11 19.96
CA THR A 150 -1.80 17.21 18.79
C THR A 150 -0.45 16.55 18.49
N ILE A 151 0.62 17.37 18.45
CA ILE A 151 1.97 16.89 18.14
C ILE A 151 2.52 15.99 19.26
N LEU A 152 2.42 16.44 20.52
CA LEU A 152 2.96 15.68 21.65
C LEU A 152 2.24 14.34 21.84
N VAL A 153 0.90 14.34 21.75
CA VAL A 153 0.13 13.10 21.84
C VAL A 153 0.45 12.18 20.67
N GLY A 154 0.47 12.72 19.45
CA GLY A 154 0.71 11.91 18.24
C GLY A 154 2.12 11.33 18.22
N ILE A 155 3.17 12.14 18.38
CA ILE A 155 4.56 11.66 18.37
C ILE A 155 4.87 10.84 19.62
N GLY A 156 4.37 11.25 20.79
CA GLY A 156 4.53 10.47 22.02
C GLY A 156 3.94 9.07 21.92
N LEU A 157 2.75 8.94 21.35
CA LEU A 157 2.16 7.64 21.05
C LEU A 157 2.98 6.88 20.00
N ALA A 158 3.46 7.56 18.96
CA ALA A 158 4.29 6.95 17.93
C ALA A 158 5.56 6.31 18.51
N MET A 159 6.23 6.96 19.45
CA MET A 159 7.42 6.41 20.15
C MET A 159 7.11 5.10 20.88
N LEU A 160 5.86 4.89 21.30
CA LEU A 160 5.45 3.67 22.00
C LEU A 160 5.00 2.56 21.03
N VAL A 161 4.24 2.90 19.99
CA VAL A 161 3.56 1.89 19.16
C VAL A 161 4.19 1.66 17.79
N ALA A 162 4.95 2.62 17.22
CA ALA A 162 5.45 2.50 15.85
C ALA A 162 6.46 1.36 15.70
N ALA A 163 7.40 1.19 16.64
CA ALA A 163 8.38 0.12 16.60
C ALA A 163 7.76 -1.28 16.78
N PRO A 164 6.85 -1.54 17.74
CA PRO A 164 6.11 -2.80 17.81
C PRO A 164 5.31 -3.11 16.54
N ILE A 165 4.62 -2.14 15.96
CA ILE A 165 3.86 -2.31 14.72
C ILE A 165 4.83 -2.62 13.56
N GLY A 166 5.97 -1.94 13.49
CA GLY A 166 7.02 -2.22 12.51
C GLY A 166 7.56 -3.65 12.61
N LYS A 167 7.81 -4.13 13.84
CA LYS A 167 8.23 -5.52 14.07
C LYS A 167 7.16 -6.53 13.66
N ALA A 168 5.88 -6.25 13.92
CA ALA A 168 4.78 -7.11 13.49
C ALA A 168 4.67 -7.17 11.94
N ALA A 169 4.87 -6.03 11.25
CA ALA A 169 4.93 -6.01 9.79
C ALA A 169 6.16 -6.77 9.25
N SER A 170 7.31 -6.67 9.91
CA SER A 170 8.52 -7.41 9.55
C SER A 170 8.36 -8.92 9.75
N TRP A 171 7.51 -9.37 10.67
CA TRP A 171 7.18 -10.78 10.84
C TRP A 171 6.49 -11.38 9.61
N VAL A 172 5.71 -10.59 8.88
CA VAL A 172 5.19 -11.00 7.56
C VAL A 172 6.35 -11.32 6.60
N GLY A 173 7.45 -10.57 6.70
CA GLY A 173 8.69 -10.87 5.97
C GLY A 173 9.27 -12.25 6.31
N THR A 174 9.30 -12.65 7.58
CA THR A 174 9.75 -14.01 7.94
C THR A 174 8.87 -15.11 7.38
N LEU A 175 7.56 -14.89 7.31
CA LEU A 175 6.64 -15.82 6.65
C LEU A 175 6.91 -15.91 5.14
N ILE A 176 7.20 -14.79 4.49
CA ILE A 176 7.57 -14.78 3.06
C ILE A 176 8.88 -15.56 2.87
N MET A 177 9.91 -15.32 3.69
CA MET A 177 11.19 -16.05 3.60
C MET A 177 10.99 -17.55 3.76
N TRP A 178 10.25 -17.99 4.78
CA TRP A 178 9.90 -19.39 4.95
C TRP A 178 9.18 -19.97 3.71
N ALA A 179 8.25 -19.18 3.13
CA ALA A 179 7.53 -19.60 1.93
C ALA A 179 8.44 -19.74 0.70
N THR A 180 9.51 -18.93 0.60
CA THR A 180 10.46 -19.01 -0.52
C THR A 180 11.32 -20.28 -0.52
N GLU A 181 11.46 -20.95 0.62
CA GLU A 181 12.19 -22.21 0.76
C GLU A 181 11.41 -23.43 0.26
N GLN A 182 10.12 -23.27 0.00
CA GLN A 182 9.25 -24.37 -0.46
C GLN A 182 9.47 -24.69 -1.94
N GLN A 183 8.94 -25.85 -2.36
CA GLN A 183 8.92 -26.21 -3.78
C GLN A 183 8.17 -25.15 -4.62
N PRO A 184 8.54 -24.94 -5.90
CA PRO A 184 8.01 -23.82 -6.71
C PRO A 184 6.48 -23.73 -6.78
N PHE A 185 5.77 -24.85 -6.75
CA PHE A 185 4.31 -24.86 -6.73
C PHE A 185 3.75 -24.31 -5.41
N VAL A 186 4.22 -24.82 -4.28
CA VAL A 186 3.79 -24.40 -2.94
C VAL A 186 4.27 -22.98 -2.65
N MET A 187 5.52 -22.67 -2.98
CA MET A 187 6.07 -21.32 -2.92
C MET A 187 5.21 -20.32 -3.71
N GLY A 188 4.82 -20.71 -4.94
CA GLY A 188 3.94 -19.89 -5.79
C GLY A 188 2.64 -19.54 -5.08
N ILE A 189 1.96 -20.50 -4.45
CA ILE A 189 0.73 -20.25 -3.69
C ILE A 189 1.01 -19.34 -2.48
N LEU A 190 1.95 -19.73 -1.63
CA LEU A 190 2.18 -19.06 -0.36
C LEU A 190 2.65 -17.61 -0.55
N VAL A 191 3.69 -17.41 -1.37
CA VAL A 191 4.25 -16.08 -1.61
C VAL A 191 3.22 -15.16 -2.26
N SER A 192 2.52 -15.62 -3.29
CA SER A 192 1.51 -14.79 -3.98
C SER A 192 0.35 -14.40 -3.05
N VAL A 193 -0.15 -15.32 -2.23
CA VAL A 193 -1.23 -15.04 -1.27
C VAL A 193 -0.74 -14.09 -0.17
N ILE A 194 0.40 -14.37 0.45
CA ILE A 194 0.90 -13.55 1.58
C ILE A 194 1.22 -12.13 1.10
N VAL A 195 1.94 -11.98 -0.02
CA VAL A 195 2.33 -10.65 -0.52
C VAL A 195 1.12 -9.91 -1.10
N GLY A 196 0.19 -10.60 -1.77
CA GLY A 196 -1.06 -10.03 -2.25
C GLY A 196 -1.95 -9.50 -1.12
N ILE A 197 -2.05 -10.24 -0.01
CA ILE A 197 -2.73 -9.79 1.21
C ILE A 197 -1.99 -8.60 1.82
N ALA A 198 -0.66 -8.68 1.94
CA ALA A 198 0.17 -7.60 2.49
C ALA A 198 0.03 -6.29 1.72
N LEU A 199 -0.10 -6.34 0.38
CA LEU A 199 -0.34 -5.16 -0.47
C LEU A 199 -1.67 -4.47 -0.15
N THR A 200 -2.70 -5.24 0.16
CA THR A 200 -4.05 -4.70 0.44
C THR A 200 -4.17 -4.22 1.89
N LEU A 201 -3.42 -4.80 2.81
CA LEU A 201 -3.34 -4.37 4.21
C LEU A 201 -2.65 -3.00 4.34
N PRO A 202 -2.89 -2.26 5.44
CA PRO A 202 -2.21 -1.00 5.71
C PRO A 202 -0.76 -1.22 6.20
N ILE A 203 0.02 -1.99 5.42
CA ILE A 203 1.46 -2.23 5.61
C ILE A 203 2.17 -2.03 4.26
N SER A 204 3.47 -1.77 4.30
CA SER A 204 4.24 -1.56 3.08
C SER A 204 4.81 -2.87 2.56
N SER A 205 4.06 -3.58 1.69
CA SER A 205 4.55 -4.78 0.98
C SER A 205 5.82 -4.50 0.18
N ALA A 206 5.91 -3.32 -0.43
CA ALA A 206 7.10 -2.85 -1.16
C ALA A 206 8.34 -2.77 -0.26
N ALA A 207 8.20 -2.19 0.95
CA ALA A 207 9.30 -2.11 1.92
C ALA A 207 9.69 -3.50 2.46
N ILE A 208 8.73 -4.39 2.67
CA ILE A 208 9.00 -5.78 3.07
C ILE A 208 9.80 -6.49 1.97
N CYS A 209 9.34 -6.46 0.73
CA CYS A 209 10.02 -7.11 -0.39
C CYS A 209 11.41 -6.54 -0.64
N ALA A 210 11.59 -5.23 -0.49
CA ALA A 210 12.91 -4.58 -0.59
C ALA A 210 13.85 -5.05 0.52
N ALA A 211 13.40 -5.09 1.77
CA ALA A 211 14.19 -5.54 2.91
C ALA A 211 14.62 -7.01 2.81
N LEU A 212 13.81 -7.85 2.16
CA LEU A 212 14.10 -9.25 1.88
C LEU A 212 14.93 -9.47 0.60
N SER A 213 15.22 -8.42 -0.16
CA SER A 213 15.82 -8.54 -1.50
C SER A 213 15.06 -9.54 -2.39
N LEU A 214 13.72 -9.54 -2.30
CA LEU A 214 12.86 -10.55 -2.91
C LEU A 214 12.87 -10.41 -4.44
N THR A 215 13.65 -11.25 -5.11
CA THR A 215 13.85 -11.30 -6.57
C THR A 215 13.65 -12.70 -7.11
N GLY A 216 13.91 -12.92 -8.38
CA GLY A 216 13.84 -14.24 -9.01
C GLY A 216 12.41 -14.76 -9.10
N LEU A 217 12.28 -16.06 -8.98
CA LEU A 217 11.00 -16.78 -9.11
C LEU A 217 10.01 -16.42 -7.97
N ALA A 218 10.52 -16.26 -6.74
CA ALA A 218 9.73 -15.83 -5.60
C ALA A 218 9.22 -14.38 -5.78
N GLY A 219 10.06 -13.49 -6.34
CA GLY A 219 9.64 -12.15 -6.75
C GLY A 219 8.55 -12.17 -7.80
N GLY A 220 8.62 -13.08 -8.77
CA GLY A 220 7.57 -13.31 -9.78
C GLY A 220 6.25 -13.77 -9.17
N ALA A 221 6.30 -14.67 -8.18
CA ALA A 221 5.12 -15.09 -7.43
C ALA A 221 4.49 -13.93 -6.64
N ALA A 222 5.32 -13.09 -6.03
CA ALA A 222 4.87 -11.90 -5.32
C ALA A 222 4.16 -10.91 -6.25
N VAL A 223 4.73 -10.63 -7.43
CA VAL A 223 4.10 -9.81 -8.48
C VAL A 223 2.75 -10.39 -8.88
N ALA A 224 2.65 -11.71 -9.10
CA ALA A 224 1.40 -12.38 -9.46
C ALA A 224 0.31 -12.16 -8.40
N GLY A 225 0.65 -12.30 -7.12
CA GLY A 225 -0.28 -12.08 -6.00
C GLY A 225 -0.73 -10.63 -5.88
N CYS A 226 0.20 -9.69 -6.04
CA CYS A 226 -0.10 -8.26 -6.05
C CYS A 226 -1.03 -7.88 -7.21
N CYS A 227 -0.74 -8.36 -8.43
CA CYS A 227 -1.58 -8.15 -9.61
C CYS A 227 -2.97 -8.76 -9.43
N ALA A 228 -3.06 -9.96 -8.81
CA ALA A 228 -4.33 -10.61 -8.52
C ALA A 228 -5.22 -9.77 -7.59
N ASN A 229 -4.65 -9.10 -6.60
CA ASN A 229 -5.41 -8.20 -5.73
C ASN A 229 -5.78 -6.91 -6.45
N MET A 230 -4.86 -6.28 -7.18
CA MET A 230 -5.11 -4.99 -7.82
C MET A 230 -6.06 -5.10 -9.01
N VAL A 231 -5.67 -5.86 -10.04
CA VAL A 231 -6.49 -6.06 -11.25
C VAL A 231 -7.77 -6.82 -10.91
N GLY A 232 -7.68 -7.78 -9.96
CA GLY A 232 -8.83 -8.51 -9.47
C GLY A 232 -9.90 -7.61 -8.89
N PHE A 233 -9.59 -6.75 -7.93
CA PHE A 233 -10.54 -5.79 -7.37
C PHE A 233 -11.00 -4.75 -8.39
N ALA A 234 -10.11 -4.30 -9.26
CA ALA A 234 -10.45 -3.34 -10.32
C ALA A 234 -11.59 -3.86 -11.21
N VAL A 235 -11.46 -5.11 -11.66
CA VAL A 235 -12.48 -5.74 -12.53
C VAL A 235 -13.71 -6.17 -11.74
N LEU A 236 -13.54 -6.73 -10.54
CA LEU A 236 -14.63 -7.18 -9.69
C LEU A 236 -15.59 -6.05 -9.30
N SER A 237 -15.05 -4.85 -9.06
CA SER A 237 -15.79 -3.66 -8.65
C SER A 237 -16.18 -2.74 -9.81
N PHE A 238 -15.95 -3.15 -11.06
CA PHE A 238 -16.19 -2.30 -12.22
C PHE A 238 -17.64 -1.83 -12.34
N ARG A 239 -18.60 -2.68 -11.93
CA ARG A 239 -20.04 -2.33 -11.97
C ARG A 239 -20.38 -1.18 -11.03
N GLU A 240 -19.73 -1.10 -9.88
CA GLU A 240 -19.95 -0.09 -8.85
C GLU A 240 -19.16 1.20 -9.09
N ASN A 241 -17.94 1.08 -9.62
CA ASN A 241 -16.96 2.18 -9.64
C ASN A 241 -16.57 2.65 -11.08
N GLY A 242 -17.00 1.92 -12.12
CA GLY A 242 -16.72 2.26 -13.50
C GLY A 242 -15.22 2.36 -13.83
N TRP A 243 -14.87 3.19 -14.81
CA TRP A 243 -13.48 3.38 -15.27
C TRP A 243 -12.58 4.03 -14.21
N GLY A 244 -13.12 4.96 -13.41
CA GLY A 244 -12.38 5.58 -12.32
C GLY A 244 -11.90 4.54 -11.31
N GLY A 245 -12.78 3.64 -10.88
CA GLY A 245 -12.46 2.54 -9.99
C GLY A 245 -11.51 1.51 -10.61
N LEU A 246 -11.65 1.24 -11.93
CA LEU A 246 -10.73 0.34 -12.63
C LEU A 246 -9.29 0.87 -12.60
N VAL A 247 -9.10 2.15 -12.92
CA VAL A 247 -7.79 2.78 -12.96
C VAL A 247 -7.22 2.95 -11.55
N SER A 248 -8.02 3.47 -10.60
CA SER A 248 -7.55 3.74 -9.24
C SER A 248 -7.14 2.47 -8.49
N GLN A 249 -7.77 1.34 -8.74
CA GLN A 249 -7.40 0.06 -8.13
C GLN A 249 -6.41 -0.72 -8.97
N GLY A 250 -6.59 -0.78 -10.28
CA GLY A 250 -5.76 -1.56 -11.19
C GLY A 250 -4.35 -1.00 -11.38
N LEU A 251 -4.21 0.33 -11.44
CA LEU A 251 -2.91 1.01 -11.53
C LEU A 251 -2.53 1.75 -10.25
N GLY A 252 -3.49 1.90 -9.34
CA GLY A 252 -3.30 2.58 -8.07
C GLY A 252 -2.99 1.62 -6.94
N THR A 253 -3.99 1.24 -6.17
CA THR A 253 -3.83 0.29 -5.04
C THR A 253 -5.13 -0.42 -4.70
N SER A 254 -5.03 -1.71 -4.35
CA SER A 254 -6.14 -2.50 -3.80
C SER A 254 -6.53 -2.07 -2.37
N MET A 255 -5.68 -1.32 -1.68
CA MET A 255 -5.96 -0.82 -0.32
C MET A 255 -7.22 0.06 -0.26
N LEU A 256 -7.63 0.67 -1.39
CA LEU A 256 -8.90 1.44 -1.48
C LEU A 256 -10.12 0.59 -1.07
N GLN A 257 -10.07 -0.74 -1.23
CA GLN A 257 -11.13 -1.65 -0.80
C GLN A 257 -11.06 -2.02 0.69
N MET A 258 -10.06 -1.53 1.43
CA MET A 258 -9.84 -1.96 2.81
C MET A 258 -11.02 -1.62 3.72
N GLY A 259 -11.63 -0.44 3.56
CA GLY A 259 -12.85 -0.06 4.26
C GLY A 259 -14.02 -1.03 4.00
N ASN A 260 -14.18 -1.46 2.76
CA ASN A 260 -15.19 -2.43 2.34
C ASN A 260 -14.87 -3.84 2.85
N ILE A 261 -13.59 -4.24 2.86
CA ILE A 261 -13.14 -5.53 3.43
C ILE A 261 -13.46 -5.60 4.93
N VAL A 262 -13.29 -4.50 5.67
CA VAL A 262 -13.67 -4.43 7.09
C VAL A 262 -15.18 -4.59 7.28
N ARG A 263 -16.00 -4.03 6.37
CA ARG A 263 -17.47 -4.19 6.37
C ARG A 263 -17.90 -5.61 6.02
N ASN A 264 -17.30 -6.18 4.96
CA ASN A 264 -17.60 -7.53 4.46
C ASN A 264 -16.31 -8.24 4.01
N PRO A 265 -15.65 -9.02 4.90
CA PRO A 265 -14.40 -9.72 4.55
C PRO A 265 -14.53 -10.70 3.39
N LYS A 266 -15.73 -11.15 3.05
CA LYS A 266 -15.97 -12.10 1.96
C LYS A 266 -15.65 -11.53 0.57
N ILE A 267 -15.63 -10.20 0.42
CA ILE A 267 -15.25 -9.55 -0.83
C ILE A 267 -13.78 -9.77 -1.20
N TRP A 268 -12.95 -10.16 -0.24
CA TRP A 268 -11.52 -10.42 -0.47
C TRP A 268 -11.25 -11.83 -1.01
N ILE A 269 -12.17 -12.78 -0.78
CA ILE A 269 -12.02 -14.18 -1.19
C ILE A 269 -11.67 -14.33 -2.68
N PRO A 270 -12.36 -13.66 -3.64
CA PRO A 270 -12.01 -13.77 -5.05
C PRO A 270 -10.56 -13.42 -5.35
N ALA A 271 -10.04 -12.32 -4.78
CA ALA A 271 -8.67 -11.88 -5.00
C ALA A 271 -7.63 -12.84 -4.37
N ILE A 272 -7.89 -13.34 -3.16
CA ILE A 272 -7.02 -14.30 -2.47
C ILE A 272 -6.96 -15.63 -3.25
N VAL A 273 -8.11 -16.16 -3.68
CA VAL A 273 -8.15 -17.41 -4.46
C VAL A 273 -7.48 -17.21 -5.82
N THR A 274 -7.67 -16.03 -6.44
CA THR A 274 -6.96 -15.69 -7.68
C THR A 274 -5.46 -15.69 -7.46
N SER A 275 -4.95 -15.10 -6.38
CA SER A 275 -3.53 -15.12 -6.02
C SER A 275 -3.01 -16.56 -5.90
N ALA A 276 -3.76 -17.43 -5.20
CA ALA A 276 -3.40 -18.84 -5.01
C ALA A 276 -3.33 -19.63 -6.32
N ILE A 277 -4.08 -19.22 -7.34
CA ILE A 277 -4.07 -19.86 -8.68
C ILE A 277 -2.97 -19.24 -9.55
N THR A 278 -2.87 -17.92 -9.60
CA THR A 278 -1.90 -17.24 -10.49
C THR A 278 -0.45 -17.42 -10.03
N GLY A 279 -0.21 -17.56 -8.73
CA GLY A 279 1.13 -17.80 -8.17
C GLY A 279 1.80 -19.05 -8.76
N PRO A 280 1.22 -20.26 -8.63
CA PRO A 280 1.76 -21.48 -9.24
C PRO A 280 1.87 -21.40 -10.76
N ILE A 281 0.94 -20.73 -11.43
CA ILE A 281 1.03 -20.55 -12.89
C ILE A 281 2.25 -19.68 -13.22
N ALA A 282 2.51 -18.63 -12.42
CA ALA A 282 3.70 -17.81 -12.60
C ALA A 282 4.99 -18.60 -12.37
N THR A 283 5.05 -19.42 -11.31
CA THR A 283 6.28 -20.13 -10.93
C THR A 283 6.54 -21.39 -11.75
N CYS A 284 5.51 -22.18 -12.07
CA CYS A 284 5.67 -23.50 -12.69
C CYS A 284 5.47 -23.49 -14.21
N VAL A 285 4.52 -22.66 -14.72
CA VAL A 285 4.18 -22.63 -16.14
C VAL A 285 5.05 -21.60 -16.88
N PHE A 286 4.96 -20.32 -16.49
CA PHE A 286 5.70 -19.26 -17.17
C PHE A 286 7.10 -19.04 -16.62
N LYS A 287 7.42 -19.57 -15.43
CA LYS A 287 8.69 -19.36 -14.72
C LYS A 287 9.05 -17.86 -14.66
N LEU A 288 8.03 -17.05 -14.39
CA LEU A 288 8.14 -15.60 -14.37
C LEU A 288 9.11 -15.17 -13.27
N GLN A 289 10.21 -14.54 -13.64
CA GLN A 289 11.20 -14.04 -12.72
C GLN A 289 11.11 -12.50 -12.63
N MET A 290 11.06 -11.99 -11.42
CA MET A 290 11.20 -10.56 -11.16
C MET A 290 12.64 -10.26 -10.71
N ASN A 291 13.49 -9.89 -11.67
CA ASN A 291 14.91 -9.60 -11.46
C ASN A 291 15.25 -8.10 -11.48
N GLY A 292 14.24 -7.23 -11.56
CA GLY A 292 14.39 -5.80 -11.35
C GLY A 292 14.60 -5.42 -9.88
N ALA A 293 14.37 -4.18 -9.52
CA ALA A 293 14.49 -3.76 -8.13
C ALA A 293 13.52 -4.53 -7.22
N ALA A 294 14.02 -5.09 -6.10
CA ALA A 294 13.25 -5.96 -5.21
C ALA A 294 11.95 -5.30 -4.67
N VAL A 295 11.92 -3.98 -4.54
CA VAL A 295 10.72 -3.20 -4.18
C VAL A 295 9.55 -3.48 -5.12
N ASN A 296 9.80 -3.71 -6.39
CA ASN A 296 8.78 -3.94 -7.43
C ASN A 296 8.02 -5.26 -7.24
N SER A 297 8.63 -6.25 -6.56
CA SER A 297 7.97 -7.52 -6.21
C SER A 297 6.71 -7.33 -5.36
N GLY A 298 6.70 -6.31 -4.50
CA GLY A 298 5.59 -6.01 -3.61
C GLY A 298 4.60 -4.98 -4.14
N MET A 299 4.69 -4.56 -5.42
CA MET A 299 3.88 -3.46 -5.95
C MET A 299 2.84 -3.90 -7.01
N GLY A 300 2.97 -5.06 -7.62
CA GLY A 300 2.05 -5.51 -8.66
C GLY A 300 1.89 -4.49 -9.79
N THR A 301 0.66 -4.20 -10.19
CA THR A 301 0.35 -3.21 -11.25
C THR A 301 0.35 -1.76 -10.76
N CYS A 302 0.67 -1.49 -9.49
CA CYS A 302 0.84 -0.13 -8.96
C CYS A 302 1.87 0.65 -9.79
N GLY A 303 1.42 1.68 -10.53
CA GLY A 303 2.27 2.40 -11.47
C GLY A 303 2.99 1.51 -12.50
N LEU A 304 2.47 0.32 -12.76
CA LEU A 304 3.10 -0.75 -13.56
C LEU A 304 4.46 -1.24 -13.03
N CYS A 305 4.80 -0.96 -11.77
CA CYS A 305 6.12 -1.25 -11.21
C CYS A 305 6.48 -2.74 -11.25
N GLY A 306 5.52 -3.64 -10.95
CA GLY A 306 5.75 -5.09 -11.05
C GLY A 306 6.07 -5.55 -12.47
N PRO A 307 5.18 -5.29 -13.46
CA PRO A 307 5.46 -5.60 -14.86
C PRO A 307 6.76 -4.98 -15.39
N ILE A 308 7.03 -3.72 -15.06
CA ILE A 308 8.27 -3.03 -15.45
C ILE A 308 9.48 -3.68 -14.75
N GLY A 309 9.36 -4.06 -13.47
CA GLY A 309 10.42 -4.76 -12.75
C GLY A 309 10.76 -6.12 -13.36
N VAL A 310 9.76 -6.85 -13.85
CA VAL A 310 9.98 -8.10 -14.60
C VAL A 310 10.69 -7.81 -15.91
N TRP A 311 10.18 -6.86 -16.71
CA TRP A 311 10.78 -6.47 -18.00
C TRP A 311 12.23 -5.97 -17.86
N THR A 312 12.44 -5.01 -16.97
CA THR A 312 13.80 -4.46 -16.75
C THR A 312 14.75 -5.52 -16.21
N GLY A 313 14.24 -6.43 -15.39
CA GLY A 313 15.00 -7.55 -14.84
C GLY A 313 15.48 -8.55 -15.89
N TRP A 314 14.87 -8.61 -17.08
CA TRP A 314 15.38 -9.42 -18.17
C TRP A 314 16.67 -8.80 -18.78
N VAL A 315 16.65 -7.51 -19.07
CA VAL A 315 17.73 -6.82 -19.80
C VAL A 315 18.81 -6.25 -18.89
N ALA A 316 18.45 -5.82 -17.69
CA ALA A 316 19.33 -5.21 -16.71
C ALA A 316 18.92 -5.65 -15.28
N PRO A 317 19.29 -6.87 -14.86
CA PRO A 317 18.99 -7.35 -13.52
C PRO A 317 19.59 -6.43 -12.45
N SER A 318 18.86 -6.26 -11.33
CA SER A 318 19.35 -5.49 -10.18
C SER A 318 20.52 -6.19 -9.49
N GLU A 319 21.33 -5.43 -8.74
CA GLU A 319 22.45 -5.99 -7.97
C GLU A 319 22.01 -7.15 -7.06
N ALA A 320 20.85 -7.01 -6.39
CA ALA A 320 20.29 -8.06 -5.56
C ALA A 320 19.93 -9.33 -6.37
N ALA A 321 19.41 -9.17 -7.58
CA ALA A 321 19.11 -10.30 -8.47
C ALA A 321 20.38 -10.97 -8.98
N ILE A 322 21.39 -10.18 -9.36
CA ILE A 322 22.72 -10.69 -9.78
C ILE A 322 23.37 -11.50 -8.66
N ALA A 323 23.32 -11.01 -7.42
CA ALA A 323 23.82 -11.72 -6.24
C ALA A 323 23.11 -13.08 -6.04
N ASN A 324 21.84 -13.19 -6.46
CA ASN A 324 21.04 -14.41 -6.45
C ASN A 324 21.19 -15.25 -7.73
N GLY A 325 22.16 -14.92 -8.60
CA GLY A 325 22.48 -15.69 -9.81
C GLY A 325 21.69 -15.32 -11.05
N ALA A 326 20.98 -14.18 -11.07
CA ALA A 326 20.29 -13.69 -12.25
C ALA A 326 21.29 -13.22 -13.32
N VAL A 327 21.02 -13.55 -14.56
CA VAL A 327 21.80 -13.13 -15.73
C VAL A 327 20.88 -12.38 -16.68
N ALA A 328 21.40 -11.34 -17.33
CA ALA A 328 20.67 -10.63 -18.37
C ALA A 328 20.31 -11.57 -19.53
N THR A 329 19.06 -11.54 -19.95
CA THR A 329 18.51 -12.40 -20.99
C THR A 329 17.70 -11.57 -21.98
N GLN A 330 17.60 -12.06 -23.22
CA GLN A 330 16.67 -11.48 -24.20
C GLN A 330 15.30 -12.17 -24.03
N PRO A 331 14.22 -11.42 -23.74
CA PRO A 331 12.90 -12.01 -23.56
C PRO A 331 12.37 -12.59 -24.86
N GLY A 332 11.89 -13.83 -24.81
CA GLY A 332 11.19 -14.49 -25.90
C GLY A 332 9.69 -14.17 -25.88
N ALA A 333 8.95 -14.69 -26.88
CA ALA A 333 7.51 -14.50 -26.97
C ALA A 333 6.77 -15.06 -25.74
N MET A 334 7.22 -16.17 -25.19
CA MET A 334 6.61 -16.80 -24.01
C MET A 334 6.79 -15.96 -22.74
N ASP A 335 7.89 -15.22 -22.62
CA ASP A 335 8.12 -14.33 -21.48
C ASP A 335 7.14 -13.15 -21.50
N TRP A 336 6.94 -12.54 -22.67
CA TRP A 336 5.94 -11.47 -22.84
C TRP A 336 4.51 -11.96 -22.64
N ILE A 337 4.17 -13.15 -23.17
CA ILE A 337 2.85 -13.78 -22.94
C ILE A 337 2.69 -14.02 -21.43
N GLY A 338 3.68 -14.59 -20.78
CA GLY A 338 3.67 -14.84 -19.33
C GLY A 338 3.46 -13.55 -18.54
N LEU A 339 4.17 -12.48 -18.87
CA LEU A 339 4.03 -11.19 -18.22
C LEU A 339 2.59 -10.65 -18.34
N VAL A 340 2.03 -10.62 -19.56
CA VAL A 340 0.67 -10.11 -19.80
C VAL A 340 -0.38 -10.99 -19.15
N MET A 341 -0.23 -12.31 -19.27
CA MET A 341 -1.17 -13.27 -18.68
C MET A 341 -1.19 -13.17 -17.16
N ILE A 342 -0.02 -13.15 -16.51
CA ILE A 342 0.08 -13.17 -15.04
C ILE A 342 -0.29 -11.81 -14.44
N CYS A 343 0.09 -10.70 -15.07
CA CYS A 343 -0.13 -9.39 -14.50
C CYS A 343 -1.54 -8.82 -14.78
N PHE A 344 -2.20 -9.24 -15.88
CA PHE A 344 -3.45 -8.61 -16.31
C PHE A 344 -4.56 -9.61 -16.61
N VAL A 345 -4.36 -10.54 -17.55
CA VAL A 345 -5.43 -11.36 -18.10
C VAL A 345 -5.97 -12.36 -17.08
N LEU A 346 -5.11 -13.20 -16.50
CA LEU A 346 -5.52 -14.20 -15.53
C LEU A 346 -6.13 -13.57 -14.26
N PRO A 347 -5.53 -12.55 -13.64
CA PRO A 347 -6.16 -11.83 -12.54
C PRO A 347 -7.55 -11.32 -12.86
N ALA A 348 -7.74 -10.68 -14.02
CA ALA A 348 -9.02 -10.15 -14.45
C ALA A 348 -10.08 -11.25 -14.60
N VAL A 349 -9.76 -12.29 -15.37
CA VAL A 349 -10.72 -13.36 -15.71
C VAL A 349 -11.05 -14.22 -14.48
N ILE A 350 -10.04 -14.68 -13.75
CA ILE A 350 -10.23 -15.60 -12.61
C ILE A 350 -10.97 -14.89 -11.48
N CYS A 351 -10.54 -13.66 -11.11
CA CYS A 351 -11.17 -12.92 -10.03
C CYS A 351 -12.63 -12.55 -10.39
N TRP A 352 -12.89 -12.15 -11.62
CA TRP A 352 -14.24 -11.90 -12.11
C TRP A 352 -15.13 -13.15 -12.04
N ALA A 353 -14.63 -14.29 -12.50
CA ALA A 353 -15.39 -15.54 -12.48
C ALA A 353 -15.71 -16.00 -11.05
N ILE A 354 -14.72 -15.96 -10.13
CA ILE A 354 -14.91 -16.29 -8.71
C ILE A 354 -15.85 -15.27 -8.07
N GLY A 355 -15.71 -13.99 -8.42
CA GLY A 355 -16.58 -12.92 -7.95
C GLY A 355 -18.03 -13.11 -8.36
N LEU A 356 -18.30 -13.54 -9.59
CA LEU A 356 -19.66 -13.91 -10.03
C LEU A 356 -20.23 -15.07 -9.20
N LEU A 357 -19.41 -16.07 -8.89
CA LEU A 357 -19.81 -17.17 -8.02
C LEU A 357 -20.14 -16.66 -6.62
N CYS A 358 -19.28 -15.84 -6.03
CA CYS A 358 -19.53 -15.24 -4.71
C CYS A 358 -20.79 -14.35 -4.68
N ARG A 359 -21.08 -13.61 -5.77
CA ARG A 359 -22.32 -12.84 -5.91
C ARG A 359 -23.55 -13.78 -5.99
N ARG A 360 -23.49 -14.89 -6.74
CA ARG A 360 -24.56 -15.89 -6.80
C ARG A 360 -24.81 -16.57 -5.44
N LEU A 361 -23.76 -16.77 -4.65
CA LEU A 361 -23.87 -17.34 -3.29
C LEU A 361 -24.34 -16.30 -2.26
N GLY A 362 -24.55 -15.05 -2.65
CA GLY A 362 -24.96 -13.97 -1.74
C GLY A 362 -23.87 -13.51 -0.77
N TRP A 363 -22.59 -13.87 -1.03
CA TRP A 363 -21.46 -13.45 -0.19
C TRP A 363 -21.05 -12.00 -0.49
N ILE A 364 -21.20 -11.57 -1.74
CA ILE A 364 -20.96 -10.21 -2.21
C ILE A 364 -22.27 -9.64 -2.72
N ARG A 365 -22.73 -8.56 -2.12
CA ARG A 365 -23.95 -7.85 -2.49
C ARG A 365 -23.61 -6.64 -3.37
N GLU A 366 -24.63 -6.12 -4.05
CA GLU A 366 -24.48 -4.87 -4.80
C GLU A 366 -24.16 -3.71 -3.84
N GLY A 367 -23.15 -2.93 -4.18
CA GLY A 367 -22.65 -1.84 -3.34
C GLY A 367 -21.53 -2.22 -2.35
N ASP A 368 -21.28 -3.52 -2.07
CA ASP A 368 -20.22 -3.95 -1.15
C ASP A 368 -18.80 -3.55 -1.61
N LEU A 369 -18.62 -3.29 -2.89
CA LEU A 369 -17.35 -2.94 -3.52
C LEU A 369 -17.27 -1.46 -3.93
N LYS A 370 -18.30 -0.66 -3.61
CA LYS A 370 -18.32 0.75 -3.97
C LYS A 370 -17.25 1.52 -3.20
N LEU A 371 -16.45 2.28 -3.93
CA LEU A 371 -15.51 3.24 -3.35
C LEU A 371 -16.24 4.54 -3.01
N ASP A 372 -15.92 5.13 -1.88
CA ASP A 372 -16.50 6.41 -1.43
C ASP A 372 -15.85 7.58 -2.14
#